data_3d31c5227791588701fa00f0ac68225a
#
_entry.id   3d31c5227791588701fa00f0ac68225a
#
_cell.length_a   1.000
_cell.length_b   1.000
_cell.length_c   1.000
_cell.angle_alpha   90.00
_cell.angle_beta   90.00
_cell.angle_gamma   90.00
#
_symmetry.space_group_name_H-M   'P 1'
#
loop_
_entity.id
_entity.type
_entity.pdbx_description
1 polymer ?
#
loop_
_entity_poly.entity_id
_entity_poly.type
_entity_poly.pdbx_seq_one_letter_code
_entity_poly.pdbx_strand_id
1 'polypeptide(L)'
;MAMTPEDIGLPPHLQRMVNAGVTGLDIMHGELKNLMLIAEQELADAQAIEEQTEEAMDSMDRTRAEGRLDTLVELYKLTYDLSFMIGVLSENKKDGH
;
A
#
# COMPACT_ATOMS: atom_id res chain seq x y z
N MET A 1 30.43 -0.93 5.95
CA MET A 1 29.50 -1.05 7.08
C MET A 1 28.08 -1.19 6.58
N ALA A 2 27.38 -2.23 7.00
CA ALA A 2 26.01 -2.43 6.57
C ALA A 2 25.06 -1.46 7.29
N MET A 3 24.21 -0.79 6.53
CA MET A 3 23.16 0.06 7.08
C MET A 3 22.10 -0.82 7.74
N THR A 4 21.67 -0.45 8.94
CA THR A 4 20.59 -1.15 9.63
C THR A 4 19.24 -0.46 9.37
N PRO A 5 18.10 -1.16 9.54
CA PRO A 5 16.79 -0.52 9.40
C PRO A 5 16.59 0.67 10.34
N GLU A 6 17.23 0.66 11.51
CA GLU A 6 17.18 1.76 12.45
C GLU A 6 17.89 3.00 11.92
N ASP A 7 19.00 2.82 11.18
CA ASP A 7 19.78 3.92 10.62
C ASP A 7 18.99 4.76 9.62
N ILE A 8 18.08 4.15 8.89
CA ILE A 8 17.23 4.84 7.91
C ILE A 8 15.89 5.30 8.49
N GLY A 9 15.68 5.12 9.80
CA GLY A 9 14.50 5.64 10.48
C GLY A 9 13.21 4.92 10.19
N LEU A 10 13.26 3.63 9.85
CA LEU A 10 12.04 2.85 9.64
C LEU A 10 11.22 2.69 10.92
N PRO A 11 9.88 2.71 10.82
CA PRO A 11 9.03 2.37 11.96
C PRO A 11 9.35 0.97 12.52
N PRO A 12 9.13 0.74 13.82
CA PRO A 12 9.47 -0.55 14.44
C PRO A 12 8.87 -1.78 13.76
N HIS A 13 7.64 -1.71 13.25
CA HIS A 13 7.02 -2.84 12.58
C HIS A 13 7.71 -3.19 11.27
N LEU A 14 8.21 -2.18 10.54
CA LEU A 14 8.96 -2.39 9.30
C LEU A 14 10.36 -2.93 9.61
N GLN A 15 11.00 -2.45 10.67
CA GLN A 15 12.28 -2.98 11.12
C GLN A 15 12.19 -4.49 11.39
N ARG A 16 11.13 -4.92 12.06
CA ARG A 16 10.92 -6.33 12.35
C ARG A 16 10.77 -7.16 11.08
N MET A 17 10.04 -6.65 10.09
CA MET A 17 9.86 -7.33 8.81
C MET A 17 11.17 -7.49 8.06
N VAL A 18 11.97 -6.42 8.01
CA VAL A 18 13.28 -6.46 7.34
C VAL A 18 14.20 -7.46 8.04
N ASN A 19 14.23 -7.43 9.37
CA ASN A 19 15.07 -8.33 10.14
C ASN A 19 14.63 -9.81 10.03
N ALA A 20 13.34 -10.03 9.78
CA ALA A 20 12.81 -11.38 9.55
C ALA A 20 13.05 -11.88 8.12
N GLY A 21 13.64 -11.07 7.24
CA GLY A 21 13.95 -11.48 5.87
C GLY A 21 12.78 -11.32 4.89
N VAL A 22 11.75 -10.56 5.24
CA VAL A 22 10.64 -10.28 4.32
C VAL A 22 11.15 -9.39 3.19
N THR A 23 10.77 -9.71 1.95
CA THR A 23 11.22 -8.94 0.78
C THR A 23 10.61 -7.53 0.77
N GLY A 24 11.32 -6.59 0.14
CA GLY A 24 10.83 -5.22 0.01
C GLY A 24 9.49 -5.14 -0.72
N LEU A 25 9.27 -6.01 -1.72
CA LEU A 25 8.02 -6.04 -2.46
C LEU A 25 6.86 -6.49 -1.57
N ASP A 26 7.05 -7.50 -0.75
CA ASP A 26 6.02 -8.01 0.16
C ASP A 26 5.70 -6.99 1.24
N ILE A 27 6.72 -6.30 1.77
CA ILE A 27 6.53 -5.23 2.75
C ILE A 27 5.71 -4.10 2.13
N MET A 28 6.07 -3.65 0.92
CA MET A 28 5.36 -2.58 0.23
C MET A 28 3.91 -2.97 -0.06
N HIS A 29 3.68 -4.19 -0.49
CA HIS A 29 2.34 -4.69 -0.76
C HIS A 29 1.45 -4.62 0.50
N GLY A 30 1.99 -5.05 1.64
CA GLY A 30 1.29 -4.97 2.92
C GLY A 30 1.01 -3.53 3.35
N GLU A 31 1.97 -2.63 3.18
CA GLU A 31 1.79 -1.22 3.50
C GLU A 31 0.74 -0.56 2.60
N LEU A 32 0.74 -0.89 1.31
CA LEU A 32 -0.27 -0.38 0.37
C LEU A 32 -1.67 -0.84 0.76
N LYS A 33 -1.81 -2.08 1.22
CA LYS A 33 -3.09 -2.58 1.71
C LYS A 33 -3.58 -1.77 2.91
N ASN A 34 -2.70 -1.48 3.85
CA ASN A 34 -3.04 -0.66 5.01
C ASN A 34 -3.42 0.76 4.62
N LEU A 35 -2.67 1.38 3.71
CA LEU A 35 -2.98 2.71 3.21
C LEU A 35 -4.31 2.74 2.47
N MET A 36 -4.63 1.68 1.72
CA MET A 36 -5.90 1.54 1.04
C MET A 36 -7.07 1.52 2.01
N LEU A 37 -6.94 0.77 3.11
CA LEU A 37 -7.99 0.70 4.13
C LEU A 37 -8.21 2.05 4.80
N ILE A 38 -7.13 2.78 5.07
CA ILE A 38 -7.19 4.14 5.62
C ILE A 38 -7.86 5.09 4.61
N ALA A 39 -7.50 5.00 3.34
CA ALA A 39 -8.06 5.83 2.29
C ALA A 39 -9.56 5.56 2.08
N GLU A 40 -9.99 4.30 2.18
CA GLU A 40 -11.40 3.93 2.12
C GLU A 40 -12.19 4.58 3.26
N GLN A 41 -11.62 4.61 4.47
CA GLN A 41 -12.26 5.24 5.61
C GLN A 41 -12.32 6.77 5.43
N GLU A 42 -11.24 7.38 4.94
CA GLU A 42 -11.21 8.82 4.66
C GLU A 42 -12.28 9.20 3.61
N LEU A 43 -12.44 8.37 2.57
CA LEU A 43 -13.46 8.60 1.56
C LEU A 43 -14.86 8.49 2.15
N ALA A 44 -15.13 7.47 2.98
CA ALA A 44 -16.42 7.31 3.63
C ALA A 44 -16.75 8.51 4.53
N ASP A 45 -15.75 9.00 5.28
CA ASP A 45 -15.93 10.18 6.14
C ASP A 45 -16.20 11.43 5.32
N ALA A 46 -15.49 11.63 4.21
CA ALA A 46 -15.69 12.78 3.33
C ALA A 46 -17.08 12.76 2.68
N GLN A 47 -17.55 11.59 2.26
CA GLN A 47 -18.88 11.41 1.70
C GLN A 47 -19.97 11.73 2.73
N ALA A 48 -19.79 11.26 3.96
CA ALA A 48 -20.74 11.53 5.04
C ALA A 48 -20.83 13.02 5.35
N ILE A 49 -19.71 13.74 5.38
CA ILE A 49 -19.67 15.17 5.61
C ILE A 49 -20.34 15.91 4.45
N GLU A 50 -20.05 15.54 3.20
CA GLU A 50 -20.67 16.15 2.03
C GLU A 50 -22.19 16.02 2.05
N GLU A 51 -22.72 14.88 2.43
CA GLU A 51 -24.16 14.64 2.55
C GLU A 51 -24.82 15.51 3.61
N GLN A 52 -24.10 15.82 4.69
CA GLN A 52 -24.63 16.64 5.78
C GLN A 52 -24.60 18.13 5.47
N THR A 53 -23.53 18.62 4.84
CA THR A 53 -23.29 20.06 4.69
C THR A 53 -23.58 20.60 3.30
N GLU A 54 -23.48 19.76 2.28
CA GLU A 54 -23.64 20.12 0.86
C GLU A 54 -22.74 21.28 0.42
N GLU A 55 -21.61 21.50 1.11
CA GLU A 55 -20.68 22.58 0.78
C GLU A 55 -19.71 22.15 -0.31
N ALA A 56 -19.32 23.09 -1.19
CA ALA A 56 -18.42 22.83 -2.31
C ALA A 56 -17.04 22.33 -1.85
N MET A 57 -16.55 22.79 -0.70
CA MET A 57 -15.26 22.35 -0.17
C MET A 57 -15.29 20.86 0.22
N ASP A 58 -16.43 20.39 0.74
CA ASP A 58 -16.58 18.98 1.12
C ASP A 58 -16.59 18.07 -0.12
N SER A 59 -17.16 18.54 -1.24
CA SER A 59 -17.08 17.84 -2.52
C SER A 59 -15.64 17.73 -3.03
N MET A 60 -14.84 18.78 -2.84
CA MET A 60 -13.42 18.74 -3.20
C MET A 60 -12.64 17.73 -2.35
N ASP A 61 -12.93 17.66 -1.06
CA ASP A 61 -12.31 16.70 -0.16
C ASP A 61 -12.66 15.27 -0.56
N ARG A 62 -13.92 15.00 -0.93
CA ARG A 62 -14.33 13.70 -1.45
C ARG A 62 -13.58 13.35 -2.73
N THR A 63 -13.45 14.29 -3.65
CA THR A 63 -12.74 14.08 -4.91
C THR A 63 -11.27 13.73 -4.68
N ARG A 64 -10.62 14.42 -3.74
CA ARG A 64 -9.23 14.10 -3.36
C ARG A 64 -9.11 12.70 -2.77
N ALA A 65 -10.04 12.34 -1.89
CA ALA A 65 -10.05 11.01 -1.26
C ALA A 65 -10.25 9.91 -2.30
N GLU A 66 -11.14 10.12 -3.27
CA GLU A 66 -11.35 9.18 -4.39
C GLU A 66 -10.09 9.01 -5.20
N GLY A 67 -9.42 10.11 -5.59
CA GLY A 67 -8.19 10.06 -6.37
C GLY A 67 -7.07 9.35 -5.62
N ARG A 68 -6.94 9.60 -4.32
CA ARG A 68 -5.94 8.93 -3.49
C ARG A 68 -6.20 7.43 -3.42
N LEU A 69 -7.44 7.03 -3.20
CA LEU A 69 -7.82 5.63 -3.14
C LEU A 69 -7.56 4.94 -4.49
N ASP A 70 -7.94 5.56 -5.60
CA ASP A 70 -7.72 5.01 -6.93
C ASP A 70 -6.24 4.75 -7.19
N THR A 71 -5.37 5.69 -6.84
CA THR A 71 -3.92 5.55 -6.99
C THR A 71 -3.40 4.38 -6.14
N LEU A 72 -3.85 4.27 -4.89
CA LEU A 72 -3.44 3.19 -4.00
C LEU A 72 -3.90 1.82 -4.51
N VAL A 73 -5.11 1.74 -5.07
CA VAL A 73 -5.63 0.50 -5.68
C VAL A 73 -4.76 0.08 -6.87
N GLU A 74 -4.37 1.03 -7.72
CA GLU A 74 -3.49 0.75 -8.86
C GLU A 74 -2.14 0.21 -8.40
N LEU A 75 -1.52 0.84 -7.41
CA LEU A 75 -0.25 0.40 -6.86
C LEU A 75 -0.36 -0.96 -6.18
N TYR A 76 -1.45 -1.20 -5.46
CA TYR A 76 -1.71 -2.49 -4.83
C TYR A 76 -1.79 -3.60 -5.86
N LYS A 77 -2.52 -3.39 -6.95
CA LYS A 77 -2.63 -4.36 -8.04
C LYS A 77 -1.27 -4.61 -8.69
N LEU A 78 -0.48 -3.56 -8.90
CA LEU A 78 0.84 -3.69 -9.51
C LEU A 78 1.76 -4.54 -8.63
N THR A 79 1.80 -4.27 -7.33
CA THR A 79 2.65 -5.06 -6.42
C THR A 79 2.17 -6.50 -6.30
N TYR A 80 0.88 -6.74 -6.36
CA TYR A 80 0.31 -8.10 -6.37
C TYR A 80 0.76 -8.86 -7.63
N ASP A 81 0.62 -8.23 -8.79
CA ASP A 81 1.00 -8.85 -10.06
C ASP A 81 2.50 -9.13 -10.13
N LEU A 82 3.33 -8.20 -9.65
CA LEU A 82 4.78 -8.41 -9.59
C LEU A 82 5.15 -9.56 -8.65
N SER A 83 4.52 -9.62 -7.50
CA SER A 83 4.76 -10.68 -6.52
C SER A 83 4.37 -12.05 -7.10
N PHE A 84 3.22 -12.11 -7.77
CA PHE A 84 2.74 -13.31 -8.43
C PHE A 84 3.70 -13.77 -9.52
N MET A 85 4.12 -12.87 -10.40
CA MET A 85 5.03 -13.19 -11.50
C MET A 85 6.40 -13.64 -11.01
N ILE A 86 6.91 -13.00 -9.97
CA ILE A 86 8.18 -13.41 -9.36
C ILE A 86 8.06 -14.82 -8.82
N GLY A 87 6.96 -15.17 -8.17
CA GLY A 87 6.70 -16.52 -7.68
C GLY A 87 6.65 -17.54 -8.80
N VAL A 88 5.93 -17.25 -9.88
CA VAL A 88 5.80 -18.12 -11.05
C VAL A 88 7.17 -18.37 -11.69
N LEU A 89 7.95 -17.30 -11.92
CA LEU A 89 9.28 -17.41 -12.53
C LEU A 89 10.24 -18.20 -11.64
N SER A 90 10.15 -18.02 -10.33
CA SER A 90 10.95 -18.76 -9.37
C SER A 90 10.64 -20.25 -9.40
N GLU A 91 9.36 -20.62 -9.48
CA GLU A 91 8.93 -22.01 -9.62
C GLU A 91 9.41 -22.63 -10.93
N ASN A 92 9.29 -21.88 -12.04
CA ASN A 92 9.75 -22.34 -13.35
C ASN A 92 11.26 -22.60 -13.36
N LYS A 93 12.04 -21.78 -12.66
CA LYS A 93 13.48 -22.01 -12.52
C LYS A 93 13.79 -23.29 -11.76
N LYS A 94 12.99 -23.64 -10.77
CA LYS A 94 13.16 -24.88 -10.02
C LYS A 94 12.83 -26.11 -10.85
N ASP A 95 11.81 -26.00 -11.71
CA ASP A 95 11.33 -27.11 -12.54
C ASP A 95 12.04 -27.18 -13.89
N GLY A 96 12.75 -26.13 -14.28
CA GLY A 96 13.36 -25.96 -15.59
C GLY A 96 14.75 -26.53 -15.74
N HIS A 97 14.99 -27.70 -15.24
CA HIS A 97 16.28 -28.36 -15.42
C HIS A 97 16.32 -29.23 -16.63
#